data_0d43b64f1a1546fe8696756b22785bc9
#
_entry.id   0d43b64f1a1546fe8696756b22785bc9
#
_cell.length_a   1.000
_cell.length_b   1.000
_cell.length_c   1.000
_cell.angle_alpha   90.00
_cell.angle_beta   90.00
_cell.angle_gamma   90.00
#
_symmetry.space_group_name_H-M   'P 1'
#
loop_
_entity.id
_entity.type
_entity.pdbx_description
1 polymer ?
#
loop_
_entity_poly.entity_id
_entity_poly.type
_entity_poly.pdbx_seq_one_letter_code
_entity_poly.pdbx_strand_id
1 'polypeptide(L)'
;MSARFLTLFFALGFSALTIAADGDAMRVRNVVLVHGAWADGSSWAKVIPLLEKAGLNIVAVQNPLTSLSDDVATTKRAIALQDGPVILVGHSYGGMVITEAGAEPKVVGLVYVAAFAPDAGQALGDLGKEFPPPPGGAEVRPDSAGFLKITTKGVVESFAQDLPMQERRVLAATQGPTNAAAFGGKVTNAAWKAKPTWYVVASNDRMIQPDLERKFAEAMNAKTIELPSSHVPMLSRPGDVAKLIVEAAKKSGTSVKGK
;
A
#
# COMPACT_ATOMS: atom_id res chain seq x y z
N MET A 1 -1.23 54.51 69.66
CA MET A 1 -2.34 54.01 68.83
C MET A 1 -1.76 53.54 67.49
N SER A 2 -1.45 52.24 67.36
CA SER A 2 -0.91 51.64 66.11
C SER A 2 -1.96 50.85 65.40
N ALA A 3 -2.32 51.27 64.20
CA ALA A 3 -3.23 50.56 63.31
C ALA A 3 -2.43 49.54 62.47
N ARG A 4 -2.76 48.26 62.62
CA ARG A 4 -2.20 47.18 61.79
C ARG A 4 -3.15 46.96 60.60
N PHE A 5 -2.64 47.22 59.39
CA PHE A 5 -3.29 46.86 58.13
C PHE A 5 -3.02 45.37 57.82
N LEU A 6 -4.11 44.61 57.74
CA LEU A 6 -4.08 43.20 57.29
C LEU A 6 -4.33 43.14 55.80
N THR A 7 -3.29 42.76 55.03
CA THR A 7 -3.37 42.61 53.57
C THR A 7 -3.79 41.17 53.25
N LEU A 8 -4.98 41.00 52.70
CA LEU A 8 -5.48 39.71 52.23
C LEU A 8 -5.02 39.45 50.81
N PHE A 9 -4.15 38.43 50.62
CA PHE A 9 -3.76 37.97 49.31
C PHE A 9 -4.81 36.94 48.79
N PHE A 10 -5.53 37.29 47.73
CA PHE A 10 -6.36 36.37 46.96
C PHE A 10 -5.46 35.66 45.97
N ALA A 11 -5.16 34.37 46.14
CA ALA A 11 -4.53 33.53 45.18
C ALA A 11 -5.56 33.04 44.15
N LEU A 12 -5.59 33.62 42.93
CA LEU A 12 -6.33 33.10 41.80
C LEU A 12 -5.61 31.83 41.29
N GLY A 13 -6.20 30.68 41.59
CA GLY A 13 -5.77 29.41 40.99
C GLY A 13 -6.15 29.37 39.51
N PHE A 14 -5.20 29.46 38.62
CA PHE A 14 -5.35 29.13 37.23
C PHE A 14 -5.39 27.61 37.06
N SER A 15 -6.58 27.02 36.94
CA SER A 15 -6.71 25.64 36.46
C SER A 15 -6.36 25.61 34.98
N ALA A 16 -5.17 25.09 34.66
CA ALA A 16 -4.82 24.76 33.29
C ALA A 16 -5.71 23.63 32.80
N LEU A 17 -6.68 23.96 31.97
CA LEU A 17 -7.49 23.00 31.23
C LEU A 17 -6.54 22.30 30.22
N THR A 18 -6.04 21.11 30.55
CA THR A 18 -5.35 20.26 29.60
C THR A 18 -6.38 19.75 28.60
N ILE A 19 -6.45 20.41 27.43
CA ILE A 19 -7.17 19.88 26.29
C ILE A 19 -6.43 18.61 25.88
N ALA A 20 -7.03 17.45 26.09
CA ALA A 20 -6.54 16.20 25.55
C ALA A 20 -6.53 16.36 24.03
N ALA A 21 -5.34 16.39 23.44
CA ALA A 21 -5.18 16.50 22.00
C ALA A 21 -5.80 15.28 21.32
N ASP A 22 -6.66 15.56 20.37
CA ASP A 22 -7.43 14.63 19.55
C ASP A 22 -6.62 13.41 19.11
N GLY A 23 -7.12 12.22 19.46
CA GLY A 23 -6.64 10.94 18.98
C GLY A 23 -6.84 10.71 17.47
N ASP A 24 -7.34 11.70 16.74
CA ASP A 24 -7.68 11.63 15.32
C ASP A 24 -6.76 12.47 14.41
N ALA A 25 -5.73 13.11 14.98
CA ALA A 25 -4.75 13.89 14.20
C ALA A 25 -3.92 12.97 13.30
N MET A 26 -3.68 13.42 12.04
CA MET A 26 -2.83 12.73 11.08
C MET A 26 -1.38 12.67 11.59
N ARG A 27 -0.89 11.46 11.88
CA ARG A 27 0.46 11.23 12.43
C ARG A 27 1.52 11.10 11.35
N VAL A 28 1.15 10.53 10.22
CA VAL A 28 2.01 10.35 9.05
C VAL A 28 1.35 11.06 7.88
N ARG A 29 2.08 11.94 7.21
CA ARG A 29 1.53 12.71 6.08
C ARG A 29 1.98 12.20 4.72
N ASN A 30 3.10 11.48 4.65
CA ASN A 30 3.64 11.05 3.36
C ASN A 30 3.19 9.63 3.03
N VAL A 31 2.68 9.46 1.81
CA VAL A 31 2.27 8.17 1.26
C VAL A 31 3.01 7.94 -0.06
N VAL A 32 3.69 6.81 -0.17
CA VAL A 32 4.30 6.37 -1.41
C VAL A 32 3.49 5.19 -1.96
N LEU A 33 2.95 5.34 -3.16
CA LEU A 33 2.09 4.38 -3.85
C LEU A 33 2.90 3.63 -4.91
N VAL A 34 2.88 2.31 -4.84
CA VAL A 34 3.65 1.40 -5.70
C VAL A 34 2.69 0.54 -6.51
N HIS A 35 2.70 0.73 -7.84
CA HIS A 35 1.85 -0.04 -8.74
C HIS A 35 2.36 -1.47 -8.96
N GLY A 36 1.51 -2.34 -9.48
CA GLY A 36 1.82 -3.70 -9.86
C GLY A 36 2.41 -3.85 -11.25
N ALA A 37 2.57 -5.10 -11.69
CA ALA A 37 2.92 -5.44 -13.05
C ALA A 37 1.86 -4.95 -14.05
N TRP A 38 2.26 -4.69 -15.28
CA TRP A 38 1.38 -4.24 -16.38
C TRP A 38 0.64 -2.93 -16.12
N ALA A 39 1.05 -2.19 -15.10
CA ALA A 39 0.45 -0.93 -14.69
C ALA A 39 1.52 0.16 -14.57
N ASP A 40 1.11 1.34 -14.18
CA ASP A 40 1.95 2.49 -13.87
C ASP A 40 1.35 3.31 -12.72
N GLY A 41 1.99 4.40 -12.35
CA GLY A 41 1.53 5.26 -11.26
C GLY A 41 0.12 5.84 -11.46
N SER A 42 -0.38 5.91 -12.70
CA SER A 42 -1.74 6.40 -12.98
C SER A 42 -2.84 5.42 -12.53
N SER A 43 -2.50 4.17 -12.23
CA SER A 43 -3.45 3.22 -11.62
C SER A 43 -4.00 3.69 -10.27
N TRP A 44 -3.33 4.66 -9.63
CA TRP A 44 -3.77 5.30 -8.40
C TRP A 44 -4.58 6.60 -8.60
N ALA A 45 -4.88 6.99 -9.86
CA ALA A 45 -5.49 8.28 -10.20
C ALA A 45 -6.82 8.55 -9.46
N LYS A 46 -7.62 7.51 -9.15
CA LYS A 46 -8.88 7.67 -8.41
C LYS A 46 -8.68 7.76 -6.89
N VAL A 47 -7.55 7.28 -6.37
CA VAL A 47 -7.23 7.29 -4.94
C VAL A 47 -6.48 8.56 -4.54
N ILE A 48 -5.55 9.04 -5.36
CA ILE A 48 -4.72 10.21 -5.11
C ILE A 48 -5.54 11.41 -4.61
N PRO A 49 -6.58 11.90 -5.34
CA PRO A 49 -7.32 13.09 -4.91
C PRO A 49 -8.08 12.88 -3.58
N LEU A 50 -8.43 11.64 -3.24
CA LEU A 50 -9.08 11.32 -1.97
C LEU A 50 -8.09 11.41 -0.80
N LEU A 51 -6.85 10.98 -1.01
CA LEU A 51 -5.78 11.07 -0.03
C LEU A 51 -5.30 12.52 0.16
N GLU A 52 -5.16 13.29 -0.93
CA GLU A 52 -4.84 14.72 -0.88
C GLU A 52 -5.91 15.51 -0.12
N LYS A 53 -7.20 15.23 -0.38
CA LYS A 53 -8.32 15.81 0.39
C LYS A 53 -8.25 15.48 1.88
N ALA A 54 -7.66 14.35 2.25
CA ALA A 54 -7.42 13.98 3.64
C ALA A 54 -6.16 14.64 4.25
N GLY A 55 -5.43 15.49 3.50
CA GLY A 55 -4.23 16.20 3.96
C GLY A 55 -2.94 15.40 3.89
N LEU A 56 -2.90 14.38 3.01
CA LEU A 56 -1.72 13.56 2.78
C LEU A 56 -0.92 14.06 1.58
N ASN A 57 0.40 13.94 1.64
CA ASN A 57 1.34 14.17 0.54
C ASN A 57 1.56 12.85 -0.20
N ILE A 58 1.32 12.83 -1.51
CA ILE A 58 1.31 11.59 -2.29
C ILE A 58 2.42 11.57 -3.34
N VAL A 59 3.15 10.49 -3.39
CA VAL A 59 4.03 10.15 -4.52
C VAL A 59 3.63 8.79 -5.06
N ALA A 60 3.24 8.71 -6.32
CA ALA A 60 3.08 7.46 -7.04
C ALA A 60 4.36 7.19 -7.85
N VAL A 61 5.04 6.10 -7.54
CA VAL A 61 6.27 5.71 -8.23
C VAL A 61 5.97 5.23 -9.65
N GLN A 62 6.99 5.32 -10.50
CA GLN A 62 6.99 4.71 -11.84
C GLN A 62 8.06 3.62 -11.82
N ASN A 63 7.63 2.40 -11.53
CA ASN A 63 8.51 1.24 -11.53
C ASN A 63 8.94 0.90 -12.95
N PRO A 64 10.23 0.68 -13.23
CA PRO A 64 10.68 0.29 -14.56
C PRO A 64 10.23 -1.11 -14.98
N LEU A 65 9.84 -1.98 -14.03
CA LEU A 65 9.37 -3.35 -14.26
C LEU A 65 10.39 -4.21 -15.02
N THR A 66 11.68 -3.92 -14.85
CA THR A 66 12.81 -4.64 -15.45
C THR A 66 13.35 -5.72 -14.52
N SER A 67 13.40 -5.44 -13.21
CA SER A 67 13.77 -6.39 -12.16
C SER A 67 13.20 -5.94 -10.82
N LEU A 68 13.05 -6.86 -9.86
CA LEU A 68 12.65 -6.50 -8.49
C LEU A 68 13.62 -5.49 -7.88
N SER A 69 14.92 -5.64 -8.11
CA SER A 69 15.94 -4.73 -7.57
C SER A 69 15.81 -3.30 -8.11
N ASP A 70 15.48 -3.12 -9.39
CA ASP A 70 15.30 -1.80 -9.99
C ASP A 70 14.04 -1.11 -9.46
N ASP A 71 12.95 -1.87 -9.30
CA ASP A 71 11.68 -1.38 -8.76
C ASP A 71 11.83 -0.99 -7.28
N VAL A 72 12.54 -1.82 -6.50
CA VAL A 72 12.89 -1.52 -5.11
C VAL A 72 13.76 -0.27 -5.01
N ALA A 73 14.80 -0.15 -5.87
CA ALA A 73 15.67 1.02 -5.88
C ALA A 73 14.90 2.30 -6.23
N THR A 74 13.96 2.22 -7.18
CA THR A 74 13.07 3.33 -7.55
C THR A 74 12.19 3.74 -6.38
N THR A 75 11.58 2.77 -5.70
CA THR A 75 10.74 3.01 -4.53
C THR A 75 11.54 3.61 -3.37
N LYS A 76 12.76 3.10 -3.09
CA LYS A 76 13.64 3.65 -2.06
C LYS A 76 14.03 5.11 -2.33
N ARG A 77 14.28 5.50 -3.58
CA ARG A 77 14.50 6.91 -3.95
C ARG A 77 13.30 7.78 -3.62
N ALA A 78 12.08 7.31 -3.94
CA ALA A 78 10.85 8.03 -3.60
C ALA A 78 10.66 8.20 -2.08
N ILE A 79 10.96 7.15 -1.29
CA ILE A 79 10.94 7.20 0.18
C ILE A 79 11.99 8.20 0.71
N ALA A 80 13.21 8.17 0.18
CA ALA A 80 14.31 9.04 0.63
C ALA A 80 13.98 10.52 0.47
N LEU A 81 13.25 10.89 -0.58
CA LEU A 81 12.83 12.26 -0.89
C LEU A 81 11.73 12.80 0.04
N GLN A 82 11.08 11.94 0.86
CA GLN A 82 10.07 12.42 1.80
C GLN A 82 10.70 13.14 2.98
N ASP A 83 10.04 14.18 3.48
CA ASP A 83 10.47 15.01 4.61
C ASP A 83 10.21 14.41 6.01
N GLY A 84 9.53 13.25 6.06
CA GLY A 84 9.15 12.60 7.32
C GLY A 84 8.79 11.12 7.15
N PRO A 85 8.06 10.54 8.13
CA PRO A 85 7.63 9.15 8.09
C PRO A 85 6.68 8.89 6.92
N VAL A 86 6.72 7.66 6.40
CA VAL A 86 6.04 7.23 5.19
C VAL A 86 5.13 6.03 5.46
N ILE A 87 3.90 6.06 4.93
CA ILE A 87 3.10 4.87 4.65
C ILE A 87 3.42 4.40 3.24
N LEU A 88 3.87 3.17 3.12
CA LEU A 88 4.19 2.55 1.84
C LEU A 88 3.05 1.63 1.41
N VAL A 89 2.50 1.85 0.22
CA VAL A 89 1.32 1.15 -0.29
C VAL A 89 1.70 0.40 -1.56
N GLY A 90 1.40 -0.90 -1.64
CA GLY A 90 1.71 -1.73 -2.82
C GLY A 90 0.48 -2.46 -3.35
N HIS A 91 0.30 -2.40 -4.66
CA HIS A 91 -0.71 -3.17 -5.38
C HIS A 91 -0.06 -4.36 -6.09
N SER A 92 -0.69 -5.53 -6.01
CA SER A 92 -0.30 -6.71 -6.80
C SER A 92 1.21 -7.07 -6.62
N TYR A 93 1.97 -7.13 -7.70
CA TYR A 93 3.43 -7.27 -7.69
C TYR A 93 4.12 -6.16 -6.87
N GLY A 94 3.54 -4.97 -6.80
CA GLY A 94 4.03 -3.90 -5.91
C GLY A 94 4.12 -4.31 -4.45
N GLY A 95 3.40 -5.35 -4.02
CA GLY A 95 3.55 -5.96 -2.71
C GLY A 95 4.92 -6.61 -2.48
N MET A 96 5.53 -7.24 -3.53
CA MET A 96 6.92 -7.71 -3.48
C MET A 96 7.87 -6.55 -3.22
N VAL A 97 7.67 -5.45 -3.95
CA VAL A 97 8.50 -4.24 -3.87
C VAL A 97 8.42 -3.60 -2.49
N ILE A 98 7.19 -3.42 -1.94
CA ILE A 98 7.04 -2.79 -0.62
C ILE A 98 7.49 -3.70 0.52
N THR A 99 7.43 -5.02 0.34
CA THR A 99 7.95 -5.98 1.32
C THR A 99 9.46 -5.78 1.50
N GLU A 100 10.20 -5.59 0.43
CA GLU A 100 11.65 -5.34 0.46
C GLU A 100 11.97 -3.87 0.84
N ALA A 101 11.38 -2.89 0.16
CA ALA A 101 11.64 -1.47 0.39
C ALA A 101 11.13 -0.99 1.75
N GLY A 102 10.18 -1.70 2.33
CA GLY A 102 9.60 -1.39 3.63
C GLY A 102 10.58 -1.46 4.80
N ALA A 103 11.78 -2.06 4.61
CA ALA A 103 12.86 -2.04 5.60
C ALA A 103 13.44 -0.63 5.83
N GLU A 104 13.22 0.32 4.91
CA GLU A 104 13.72 1.69 5.06
C GLU A 104 13.22 2.35 6.36
N PRO A 105 14.09 3.07 7.09
CA PRO A 105 13.77 3.64 8.41
C PRO A 105 12.58 4.61 8.40
N LYS A 106 12.38 5.36 7.31
CA LYS A 106 11.25 6.29 7.18
C LYS A 106 9.90 5.58 7.03
N VAL A 107 9.86 4.31 6.60
CA VAL A 107 8.62 3.55 6.47
C VAL A 107 8.14 3.12 7.85
N VAL A 108 6.92 3.54 8.21
CA VAL A 108 6.33 3.26 9.53
C VAL A 108 5.05 2.43 9.45
N GLY A 109 4.59 2.09 8.26
CA GLY A 109 3.43 1.22 8.02
C GLY A 109 3.35 0.79 6.57
N LEU A 110 2.76 -0.39 6.33
CA LEU A 110 2.63 -1.02 5.02
C LEU A 110 1.16 -1.29 4.72
N VAL A 111 0.72 -0.95 3.51
CA VAL A 111 -0.64 -1.25 3.03
C VAL A 111 -0.54 -2.10 1.76
N TYR A 112 -1.09 -3.28 1.80
CA TYR A 112 -1.16 -4.21 0.67
C TYR A 112 -2.55 -4.12 0.04
N VAL A 113 -2.63 -3.97 -1.27
CA VAL A 113 -3.89 -3.84 -2.00
C VAL A 113 -3.94 -4.91 -3.08
N ALA A 114 -4.74 -5.98 -2.87
CA ALA A 114 -4.78 -7.16 -3.76
C ALA A 114 -3.35 -7.58 -4.16
N ALA A 115 -2.48 -7.87 -3.17
CA ALA A 115 -1.04 -7.85 -3.38
C ALA A 115 -0.31 -9.08 -2.81
N PHE A 116 0.80 -9.44 -3.44
CA PHE A 116 1.71 -10.45 -2.92
C PHE A 116 2.46 -9.95 -1.68
N ALA A 117 2.62 -10.83 -0.69
CA ALA A 117 3.35 -10.54 0.55
C ALA A 117 4.32 -11.68 0.88
N PRO A 118 5.47 -11.73 0.22
CA PRO A 118 6.45 -12.81 0.40
C PRO A 118 7.12 -12.76 1.77
N ASP A 119 7.62 -13.90 2.21
CA ASP A 119 8.65 -13.99 3.25
C ASP A 119 10.05 -13.82 2.66
N ALA A 120 11.05 -13.55 3.50
CA ALA A 120 12.44 -13.49 3.08
C ALA A 120 12.87 -14.78 2.39
N GLY A 121 13.59 -14.64 1.28
CA GLY A 121 14.03 -15.76 0.43
C GLY A 121 13.03 -16.20 -0.64
N GLN A 122 11.80 -15.67 -0.65
CA GLN A 122 10.79 -16.03 -1.63
C GLN A 122 10.78 -15.09 -2.84
N ALA A 123 10.57 -15.67 -4.03
CA ALA A 123 10.21 -14.99 -5.26
C ALA A 123 8.69 -15.11 -5.50
N LEU A 124 8.13 -14.31 -6.42
CA LEU A 124 6.70 -14.37 -6.74
C LEU A 124 6.26 -15.79 -7.15
N GLY A 125 7.07 -16.49 -7.96
CA GLY A 125 6.79 -17.86 -8.38
C GLY A 125 6.79 -18.92 -7.29
N ASP A 126 7.22 -18.56 -6.06
CA ASP A 126 7.19 -19.47 -4.91
C ASP A 126 5.85 -19.41 -4.16
N LEU A 127 5.04 -18.39 -4.43
CA LEU A 127 3.81 -18.08 -3.70
C LEU A 127 2.58 -18.75 -4.31
N GLY A 128 1.68 -19.22 -3.45
CA GLY A 128 0.36 -19.70 -3.85
C GLY A 128 0.33 -21.05 -4.57
N LYS A 129 1.41 -21.82 -4.53
CA LYS A 129 1.48 -23.15 -5.19
C LYS A 129 0.45 -24.17 -4.65
N GLU A 130 -0.06 -23.94 -3.46
CA GLU A 130 -1.10 -24.74 -2.82
C GLU A 130 -2.51 -24.43 -3.30
N PHE A 131 -2.69 -23.31 -4.03
CA PHE A 131 -3.97 -22.89 -4.59
C PHE A 131 -4.06 -23.22 -6.08
N PRO A 132 -5.27 -23.39 -6.64
CA PRO A 132 -5.44 -23.50 -8.08
C PRO A 132 -4.86 -22.26 -8.79
N PRO A 133 -4.31 -22.40 -10.01
CA PRO A 133 -3.81 -21.24 -10.74
C PRO A 133 -4.97 -20.25 -11.02
N PRO A 134 -4.76 -18.94 -10.85
CA PRO A 134 -5.79 -17.96 -11.10
C PRO A 134 -6.11 -17.87 -12.60
N PRO A 135 -7.38 -17.65 -12.98
CA PRO A 135 -7.80 -17.62 -14.40
C PRO A 135 -7.01 -16.66 -15.28
N GLY A 136 -6.64 -15.51 -14.73
CA GLY A 136 -5.89 -14.47 -15.46
C GLY A 136 -4.45 -14.88 -15.80
N GLY A 137 -3.86 -15.83 -15.08
CA GLY A 137 -2.54 -16.36 -15.40
C GLY A 137 -2.47 -16.99 -16.78
N ALA A 138 -3.58 -17.62 -17.25
CA ALA A 138 -3.67 -18.20 -18.58
C ALA A 138 -3.66 -17.15 -19.72
N GLU A 139 -3.82 -15.88 -19.41
CA GLU A 139 -3.84 -14.78 -20.37
C GLU A 139 -2.53 -13.97 -20.43
N VAL A 140 -1.51 -14.38 -19.68
CA VAL A 140 -0.16 -13.78 -19.75
C VAL A 140 0.60 -14.36 -20.95
N ARG A 141 1.23 -13.49 -21.71
CA ARG A 141 2.00 -13.84 -22.92
C ARG A 141 3.40 -13.24 -22.85
N PRO A 142 4.45 -14.05 -23.02
CA PRO A 142 5.82 -13.54 -23.19
C PRO A 142 6.03 -13.04 -24.62
N ASP A 143 6.90 -12.04 -24.76
CA ASP A 143 7.52 -11.69 -26.04
C ASP A 143 8.90 -12.37 -26.19
N SER A 144 9.55 -12.14 -27.36
CA SER A 144 10.85 -12.72 -27.65
C SER A 144 12.00 -12.14 -26.80
N ALA A 145 11.79 -11.01 -26.11
CA ALA A 145 12.78 -10.36 -25.23
C ALA A 145 12.55 -10.69 -23.75
N GLY A 146 11.61 -11.58 -23.43
CA GLY A 146 11.32 -12.01 -22.06
C GLY A 146 10.40 -11.05 -21.29
N PHE A 147 9.75 -10.11 -21.97
CA PHE A 147 8.73 -9.28 -21.34
C PHE A 147 7.35 -9.93 -21.45
N LEU A 148 6.58 -9.74 -20.41
CA LEU A 148 5.24 -10.31 -20.24
C LEU A 148 4.19 -9.23 -20.45
N LYS A 149 3.10 -9.58 -21.14
CA LYS A 149 1.88 -8.77 -21.28
C LYS A 149 0.66 -9.61 -20.98
N ILE A 150 -0.43 -8.98 -20.55
CA ILE A 150 -1.74 -9.61 -20.47
C ILE A 150 -2.46 -9.38 -21.79
N THR A 151 -3.15 -10.39 -22.32
CA THR A 151 -4.01 -10.19 -23.49
C THR A 151 -5.13 -9.20 -23.18
N THR A 152 -5.70 -8.54 -24.21
CA THR A 152 -6.87 -7.68 -24.02
C THR A 152 -8.02 -8.45 -23.36
N LYS A 153 -8.23 -9.72 -23.71
CA LYS A 153 -9.20 -10.60 -23.07
C LYS A 153 -8.89 -10.75 -21.58
N GLY A 154 -7.64 -11.02 -21.21
CA GLY A 154 -7.23 -11.17 -19.81
C GLY A 154 -7.46 -9.91 -18.99
N VAL A 155 -7.19 -8.73 -19.55
CA VAL A 155 -7.50 -7.46 -18.88
C VAL A 155 -9.00 -7.29 -18.68
N VAL A 156 -9.80 -7.56 -19.71
CA VAL A 156 -11.25 -7.36 -19.69
C VAL A 156 -11.97 -8.36 -18.78
N GLU A 157 -11.52 -9.62 -18.73
CA GLU A 157 -12.25 -10.71 -18.07
C GLU A 157 -11.66 -11.12 -16.72
N SER A 158 -10.39 -10.72 -16.42
CA SER A 158 -9.70 -11.20 -15.22
C SER A 158 -8.98 -10.10 -14.40
N PHE A 159 -8.41 -9.09 -15.06
CA PHE A 159 -7.66 -8.05 -14.36
C PHE A 159 -8.57 -6.94 -13.82
N ALA A 160 -9.55 -6.51 -14.61
CA ALA A 160 -10.39 -5.35 -14.31
C ALA A 160 -11.88 -5.58 -14.66
N GLN A 161 -12.38 -6.80 -14.48
CA GLN A 161 -13.71 -7.21 -14.95
C GLN A 161 -14.89 -6.46 -14.33
N ASP A 162 -14.70 -5.74 -13.25
CA ASP A 162 -15.72 -4.93 -12.56
C ASP A 162 -15.71 -3.45 -12.98
N LEU A 163 -14.78 -3.02 -13.83
CA LEU A 163 -14.76 -1.65 -14.36
C LEU A 163 -15.65 -1.51 -15.62
N PRO A 164 -16.06 -0.28 -15.98
CA PRO A 164 -16.67 0.00 -17.26
C PRO A 164 -15.79 -0.45 -18.44
N MET A 165 -16.40 -0.97 -19.52
CA MET A 165 -15.68 -1.54 -20.66
C MET A 165 -14.66 -0.56 -21.28
N GLN A 166 -14.99 0.73 -21.30
CA GLN A 166 -14.07 1.76 -21.81
C GLN A 166 -12.78 1.82 -20.97
N GLU A 167 -12.89 1.80 -19.64
CA GLU A 167 -11.72 1.80 -18.74
C GLU A 167 -10.88 0.54 -18.93
N ARG A 168 -11.52 -0.65 -19.04
CA ARG A 168 -10.81 -1.92 -19.29
C ARG A 168 -9.99 -1.86 -20.59
N ARG A 169 -10.56 -1.28 -21.66
CA ARG A 169 -9.86 -1.13 -22.94
C ARG A 169 -8.68 -0.17 -22.84
N VAL A 170 -8.80 0.91 -22.08
CA VAL A 170 -7.69 1.83 -21.82
C VAL A 170 -6.59 1.09 -21.07
N LEU A 171 -6.89 0.38 -19.98
CA LEU A 171 -5.90 -0.42 -19.25
C LEU A 171 -5.19 -1.45 -20.15
N ALA A 172 -5.93 -2.14 -21.03
CA ALA A 172 -5.33 -3.07 -21.97
C ALA A 172 -4.37 -2.40 -22.98
N ALA A 173 -4.69 -1.17 -23.40
CA ALA A 173 -3.89 -0.43 -24.38
C ALA A 173 -2.65 0.23 -23.75
N THR A 174 -2.74 0.66 -22.48
CA THR A 174 -1.68 1.42 -21.79
C THR A 174 -0.79 0.57 -20.91
N GLN A 175 -1.06 -0.74 -20.77
CA GLN A 175 -0.24 -1.62 -19.93
C GLN A 175 1.23 -1.57 -20.33
N GLY A 176 2.11 -1.33 -19.34
CA GLY A 176 3.56 -1.44 -19.50
C GLY A 176 4.00 -2.91 -19.54
N PRO A 177 4.97 -3.28 -20.39
CA PRO A 177 5.54 -4.62 -20.37
C PRO A 177 6.30 -4.85 -19.05
N THR A 178 6.19 -6.04 -18.48
CA THR A 178 6.93 -6.43 -17.27
C THR A 178 7.93 -7.52 -17.62
N ASN A 179 9.21 -7.30 -17.35
CA ASN A 179 10.22 -8.33 -17.57
C ASN A 179 9.98 -9.51 -16.59
N ALA A 180 10.07 -10.73 -17.11
CA ALA A 180 9.90 -11.95 -16.28
C ALA A 180 10.93 -12.02 -15.13
N ALA A 181 12.10 -11.39 -15.27
CA ALA A 181 13.10 -11.29 -14.20
C ALA A 181 12.58 -10.56 -12.95
N ALA A 182 11.62 -9.65 -13.10
CA ALA A 182 10.99 -9.00 -11.96
C ALA A 182 10.26 -10.00 -11.05
N PHE A 183 9.66 -11.04 -11.62
CA PHE A 183 8.97 -12.10 -10.86
C PHE A 183 9.91 -13.15 -10.28
N GLY A 184 11.12 -13.28 -10.83
CA GLY A 184 12.16 -14.18 -10.33
C GLY A 184 12.98 -13.62 -9.17
N GLY A 185 12.88 -12.31 -8.91
CA GLY A 185 13.59 -11.67 -7.81
C GLY A 185 13.09 -12.16 -6.45
N LYS A 186 14.04 -12.51 -5.55
CA LYS A 186 13.74 -12.90 -4.18
C LYS A 186 13.84 -11.70 -3.26
N VAL A 187 12.89 -11.53 -2.36
CA VAL A 187 13.00 -10.53 -1.30
C VAL A 187 14.00 -11.00 -0.25
N THR A 188 14.75 -10.08 0.31
CA THR A 188 15.72 -10.36 1.38
C THR A 188 15.17 -9.98 2.76
N ASN A 189 14.23 -9.04 2.80
CA ASN A 189 13.58 -8.58 4.00
C ASN A 189 12.06 -8.73 3.89
N ALA A 190 11.45 -9.32 4.92
CA ALA A 190 9.99 -9.33 5.08
C ALA A 190 9.59 -8.21 6.04
N ALA A 191 9.55 -6.96 5.54
CA ALA A 191 9.33 -5.77 6.38
C ALA A 191 8.02 -5.81 7.16
N TRP A 192 7.02 -6.53 6.68
CA TRP A 192 5.74 -6.74 7.35
C TRP A 192 5.86 -7.48 8.70
N LYS A 193 6.96 -8.19 8.97
CA LYS A 193 7.22 -8.81 10.29
C LYS A 193 7.55 -7.81 11.38
N ALA A 194 8.02 -6.62 11.00
CA ALA A 194 8.49 -5.59 11.94
C ALA A 194 7.63 -4.33 11.95
N LYS A 195 6.67 -4.20 11.05
CA LYS A 195 5.89 -2.99 10.87
C LYS A 195 4.39 -3.27 10.89
N PRO A 196 3.56 -2.35 11.39
CA PRO A 196 2.11 -2.49 11.31
C PRO A 196 1.67 -2.57 9.84
N THR A 197 0.70 -3.45 9.57
CA THR A 197 0.25 -3.78 8.23
C THR A 197 -1.27 -3.67 8.10
N TRP A 198 -1.69 -3.26 6.91
CA TRP A 198 -3.08 -3.24 6.45
C TRP A 198 -3.20 -3.99 5.14
N TYR A 199 -4.34 -4.62 4.91
CA TYR A 199 -4.58 -5.38 3.70
C TYR A 199 -5.97 -5.14 3.13
N VAL A 200 -6.05 -4.96 1.81
CA VAL A 200 -7.29 -4.99 1.03
C VAL A 200 -7.34 -6.32 0.28
N VAL A 201 -8.24 -7.20 0.67
CA VAL A 201 -8.55 -8.44 -0.06
C VAL A 201 -9.58 -8.13 -1.13
N ALA A 202 -9.32 -8.52 -2.38
CA ALA A 202 -10.24 -8.41 -3.50
C ALA A 202 -10.97 -9.74 -3.71
N SER A 203 -12.23 -9.86 -3.25
CA SER A 203 -12.93 -11.16 -3.21
C SER A 203 -13.30 -11.73 -4.58
N ASN A 204 -13.23 -10.93 -5.64
CA ASN A 204 -13.45 -11.36 -7.01
C ASN A 204 -12.17 -11.29 -7.86
N ASP A 205 -11.00 -11.26 -7.22
CA ASP A 205 -9.71 -11.26 -7.91
C ASP A 205 -9.55 -12.53 -8.74
N ARG A 206 -9.08 -12.37 -9.98
CA ARG A 206 -8.82 -13.45 -10.94
C ARG A 206 -7.36 -13.46 -11.40
N MET A 207 -6.51 -12.60 -10.82
CA MET A 207 -5.05 -12.53 -11.02
C MET A 207 -4.29 -13.11 -9.84
N ILE A 208 -4.81 -12.92 -8.62
CA ILE A 208 -4.37 -13.58 -7.39
C ILE A 208 -5.60 -14.31 -6.82
N GLN A 209 -5.40 -15.52 -6.31
CA GLN A 209 -6.49 -16.22 -5.63
C GLN A 209 -6.89 -15.46 -4.36
N PRO A 210 -8.18 -15.13 -4.15
CA PRO A 210 -8.61 -14.42 -2.94
C PRO A 210 -8.23 -15.13 -1.64
N ASP A 211 -8.19 -16.47 -1.65
CA ASP A 211 -7.76 -17.25 -0.48
C ASP A 211 -6.26 -17.10 -0.21
N LEU A 212 -5.43 -16.89 -1.23
CA LEU A 212 -4.02 -16.55 -1.05
C LEU A 212 -3.86 -15.15 -0.46
N GLU A 213 -4.68 -14.17 -0.88
CA GLU A 213 -4.68 -12.83 -0.29
C GLU A 213 -5.08 -12.87 1.19
N ARG A 214 -6.12 -13.65 1.55
CA ARG A 214 -6.52 -13.88 2.94
C ARG A 214 -5.41 -14.51 3.76
N LYS A 215 -4.72 -15.52 3.19
CA LYS A 215 -3.57 -16.15 3.83
C LYS A 215 -2.44 -15.17 4.12
N PHE A 216 -2.11 -14.28 3.18
CA PHE A 216 -1.12 -13.22 3.41
C PHE A 216 -1.57 -12.26 4.52
N ALA A 217 -2.81 -11.80 4.48
CA ALA A 217 -3.37 -10.90 5.48
C ALA A 217 -3.33 -11.52 6.89
N GLU A 218 -3.65 -12.80 7.02
CA GLU A 218 -3.58 -13.56 8.27
C GLU A 218 -2.12 -13.71 8.76
N ALA A 219 -1.20 -14.15 7.88
CA ALA A 219 0.21 -14.34 8.24
C ALA A 219 0.87 -13.03 8.73
N MET A 220 0.46 -11.89 8.20
CA MET A 220 0.92 -10.57 8.62
C MET A 220 0.18 -10.02 9.85
N ASN A 221 -0.85 -10.71 10.34
CA ASN A 221 -1.80 -10.15 11.33
C ASN A 221 -2.27 -8.74 10.92
N ALA A 222 -2.55 -8.57 9.63
CA ALA A 222 -2.87 -7.28 9.04
C ALA A 222 -4.28 -6.83 9.43
N LYS A 223 -4.47 -5.51 9.61
CA LYS A 223 -5.81 -4.96 9.64
C LYS A 223 -6.43 -5.06 8.25
N THR A 224 -7.40 -5.94 8.09
CA THR A 224 -7.93 -6.34 6.78
C THR A 224 -9.32 -5.79 6.53
N ILE A 225 -9.56 -5.35 5.29
CA ILE A 225 -10.89 -5.18 4.71
C ILE A 225 -11.00 -6.08 3.49
N GLU A 226 -12.19 -6.63 3.25
CA GLU A 226 -12.50 -7.40 2.06
C GLU A 226 -13.52 -6.66 1.20
N LEU A 227 -13.21 -6.51 -0.09
CA LEU A 227 -14.02 -5.76 -1.03
C LEU A 227 -14.48 -6.64 -2.20
N PRO A 228 -15.74 -6.55 -2.62
CA PRO A 228 -16.23 -7.24 -3.82
C PRO A 228 -15.71 -6.51 -5.06
N SER A 229 -14.42 -6.66 -5.35
CA SER A 229 -13.72 -6.03 -6.46
C SER A 229 -12.91 -7.04 -7.27
N SER A 230 -12.61 -6.68 -8.51
CA SER A 230 -11.58 -7.32 -9.32
C SER A 230 -10.18 -7.08 -8.73
N HIS A 231 -9.14 -7.45 -9.49
CA HIS A 231 -7.74 -7.23 -9.11
C HIS A 231 -7.34 -5.75 -8.90
N VAL A 232 -8.20 -4.80 -9.26
CA VAL A 232 -7.90 -3.36 -9.22
C VAL A 232 -8.85 -2.58 -8.29
N PRO A 233 -8.91 -2.92 -6.98
CA PRO A 233 -9.82 -2.24 -6.04
C PRO A 233 -9.55 -0.73 -5.94
N MET A 234 -8.34 -0.25 -6.20
CA MET A 234 -8.02 1.19 -6.22
C MET A 234 -8.72 1.94 -7.36
N LEU A 235 -9.21 1.22 -8.39
CA LEU A 235 -9.99 1.80 -9.49
C LEU A 235 -11.50 1.59 -9.33
N SER A 236 -11.93 0.44 -8.81
CA SER A 236 -13.36 0.11 -8.66
C SER A 236 -13.95 0.50 -7.31
N ARG A 237 -13.14 0.56 -6.26
CA ARG A 237 -13.49 0.90 -4.87
C ARG A 237 -12.55 1.95 -4.26
N PRO A 238 -12.23 3.04 -4.97
CA PRO A 238 -11.19 3.99 -4.54
C PRO A 238 -11.44 4.59 -3.16
N GLY A 239 -12.70 4.83 -2.80
CA GLY A 239 -13.07 5.38 -1.50
C GLY A 239 -12.74 4.47 -0.33
N ASP A 240 -12.93 3.15 -0.47
CA ASP A 240 -12.64 2.19 0.59
C ASP A 240 -11.13 1.97 0.74
N VAL A 241 -10.41 1.90 -0.38
CA VAL A 241 -8.93 1.84 -0.40
C VAL A 241 -8.34 3.10 0.25
N ALA A 242 -8.82 4.29 -0.12
CA ALA A 242 -8.35 5.54 0.46
C ALA A 242 -8.61 5.61 1.98
N LYS A 243 -9.78 5.17 2.45
CA LYS A 243 -10.09 5.12 3.90
C LYS A 243 -9.10 4.25 4.66
N LEU A 244 -8.73 3.07 4.13
CA LEU A 244 -7.77 2.19 4.78
C LEU A 244 -6.37 2.81 4.84
N ILE A 245 -5.93 3.48 3.76
CA ILE A 245 -4.64 4.19 3.72
C ILE A 245 -4.63 5.35 4.73
N VAL A 246 -5.70 6.14 4.80
CA VAL A 246 -5.85 7.23 5.79
C VAL A 246 -5.82 6.66 7.21
N GLU A 247 -6.46 5.53 7.45
CA GLU A 247 -6.39 4.87 8.74
C GLU A 247 -4.97 4.44 9.09
N ALA A 248 -4.23 3.86 8.13
CA ALA A 248 -2.83 3.50 8.31
C ALA A 248 -1.98 4.73 8.69
N ALA A 249 -2.20 5.87 8.01
CA ALA A 249 -1.51 7.13 8.30
C ALA A 249 -1.82 7.70 9.69
N LYS A 250 -3.05 7.53 10.17
CA LYS A 250 -3.45 7.95 11.53
C LYS A 250 -2.89 7.04 12.63
N LYS A 251 -2.83 5.73 12.38
CA LYS A 251 -2.46 4.74 13.40
C LYS A 251 -0.97 4.41 13.46
N SER A 252 -0.25 4.63 12.36
CA SER A 252 1.22 4.47 12.33
C SER A 252 1.92 5.61 13.07
N GLY A 253 3.11 5.33 13.60
CA GLY A 253 3.90 6.36 14.33
C GLY A 253 3.55 6.49 15.82
N THR A 254 2.76 5.59 16.41
CA THR A 254 2.78 5.42 17.86
C THR A 254 4.13 4.86 18.24
N SER A 255 4.91 5.71 18.89
CA SER A 255 6.18 5.44 19.52
C SER A 255 6.34 3.98 19.93
N VAL A 256 7.40 3.33 19.44
CA VAL A 256 8.04 2.25 20.17
C VAL A 256 8.39 2.83 21.56
N LYS A 257 7.54 2.61 22.56
CA LYS A 257 7.95 2.80 23.95
C LYS A 257 9.11 1.82 24.15
N GLY A 258 10.29 2.38 24.31
CA GLY A 258 11.48 1.62 24.61
C GLY A 258 11.22 0.67 25.79
N LYS A 259 11.63 -0.56 25.59
CA LYS A 259 11.92 -1.49 26.69
C LYS A 259 13.35 -1.27 27.14
#